data_7b48bfb72cab406d579122e2ceb68177
#
_entry.id   7b48bfb72cab406d579122e2ceb68177
#
_cell.length_a   1.000
_cell.length_b   1.000
_cell.length_c   1.000
_cell.angle_alpha   90.00
_cell.angle_beta   90.00
_cell.angle_gamma   90.00
#
_symmetry.space_group_name_H-M   'P 1'
#
loop_
_entity.id
_entity.type
_entity.pdbx_description
1 polymer ?
#
loop_
_entity_poly.entity_id
_entity_poly.type
_entity_poly.pdbx_seq_one_letter_code
_entity_poly.pdbx_strand_id
1 'polypeptide(L)'
;MPLPDPVSWFVVEPGWKIVAADGAEVGTVHEMLGDPERDIFDGIAVSTGALAKPTYVPSEQVGEIREGEVHLALTGEQFAQLDSVD
;
A
#
# COMPACT_ATOMS: atom_id res chain seq x y z
N MET A 1 -4.33 16.73 -19.76
CA MET A 1 -3.11 16.02 -19.36
C MET A 1 -3.44 14.56 -19.02
N PRO A 2 -2.81 13.61 -19.65
CA PRO A 2 -3.11 12.23 -19.32
C PRO A 2 -2.67 11.91 -17.88
N LEU A 3 -3.39 10.98 -17.26
CA LEU A 3 -3.01 10.48 -15.94
C LEU A 3 -1.70 9.68 -16.06
N PRO A 4 -0.84 9.71 -15.03
CA PRO A 4 0.35 8.87 -15.03
C PRO A 4 -0.02 7.41 -15.22
N ASP A 5 0.78 6.68 -15.97
CA ASP A 5 0.58 5.25 -16.13
C ASP A 5 0.81 4.53 -14.80
N PRO A 6 0.10 3.43 -14.53
CA PRO A 6 0.40 2.60 -13.36
C PRO A 6 1.84 2.10 -13.41
N VAL A 7 2.46 2.00 -12.25
CA VAL A 7 3.85 1.54 -12.14
C VAL A 7 3.91 0.20 -11.42
N SER A 8 5.02 -0.51 -11.62
CA SER A 8 5.27 -1.78 -10.96
C SER A 8 5.50 -1.59 -9.46
N TRP A 9 5.14 -2.61 -8.67
CA TRP A 9 5.42 -2.62 -7.24
C TRP A 9 6.93 -2.50 -6.92
N PHE A 10 7.79 -2.86 -7.88
CA PHE A 10 9.25 -2.75 -7.70
C PHE A 10 9.72 -1.32 -7.46
N VAL A 11 9.00 -0.33 -7.97
CA VAL A 11 9.43 1.07 -7.87
C VAL A 11 8.85 1.78 -6.65
N VAL A 12 7.99 1.11 -5.90
CA VAL A 12 7.40 1.70 -4.70
C VAL A 12 8.45 1.86 -3.62
N GLU A 13 8.53 3.05 -3.04
CA GLU A 13 9.49 3.36 -2.00
C GLU A 13 8.78 3.61 -0.67
N PRO A 14 9.46 3.39 0.47
CA PRO A 14 8.91 3.78 1.76
C PRO A 14 8.56 5.27 1.77
N GLY A 15 7.42 5.59 2.39
CA GLY A 15 6.95 6.96 2.47
C GLY A 15 5.93 7.35 1.40
N TRP A 16 5.73 6.54 0.37
CA TRP A 16 4.66 6.79 -0.59
C TRP A 16 3.31 6.74 0.11
N LYS A 17 2.36 7.54 -0.35
CA LYS A 17 1.02 7.59 0.24
C LYS A 17 0.23 6.32 -0.04
N ILE A 18 -0.54 5.91 0.95
CA ILE A 18 -1.51 4.82 0.78
C ILE A 18 -2.90 5.43 0.79
N VAL A 19 -3.64 5.21 -0.28
CA VAL A 19 -4.97 5.79 -0.48
C VAL A 19 -5.99 4.66 -0.58
N ALA A 20 -7.02 4.73 0.27
CA ALA A 20 -8.10 3.74 0.26
C ALA A 20 -9.00 3.91 -0.96
N ALA A 21 -9.84 2.90 -1.22
CA ALA A 21 -10.73 2.90 -2.39
C ALA A 21 -11.71 4.07 -2.42
N ASP A 22 -12.07 4.60 -1.25
CA ASP A 22 -12.95 5.77 -1.12
C ASP A 22 -12.21 7.10 -1.15
N GLY A 23 -10.91 7.09 -1.45
CA GLY A 23 -10.09 8.29 -1.55
C GLY A 23 -9.45 8.76 -0.25
N ALA A 24 -9.69 8.07 0.85
CA ALA A 24 -9.09 8.43 2.15
C ALA A 24 -7.60 8.07 2.18
N GLU A 25 -6.76 8.99 2.63
CA GLU A 25 -5.36 8.73 2.86
C GLU A 25 -5.21 8.03 4.20
N VAL A 26 -4.80 6.75 4.19
CA VAL A 26 -4.80 5.92 5.41
C VAL A 26 -3.42 5.72 6.01
N GLY A 27 -2.37 6.08 5.31
CA GLY A 27 -1.01 5.94 5.82
C GLY A 27 0.02 6.09 4.73
N THR A 28 1.21 5.55 5.00
CA THR A 28 2.32 5.56 4.04
C THR A 28 2.94 4.18 3.96
N VAL A 29 3.66 3.92 2.88
CA VAL A 29 4.37 2.66 2.71
C VAL A 29 5.48 2.56 3.77
N HIS A 30 5.43 1.50 4.57
CA HIS A 30 6.52 1.15 5.49
C HIS A 30 7.50 0.22 4.77
N GLU A 31 6.98 -0.80 4.10
CA GLU A 31 7.78 -1.81 3.43
C GLU A 31 6.94 -2.54 2.40
N MET A 32 7.54 -2.86 1.25
CA MET A 32 6.93 -3.76 0.28
C MET A 32 7.37 -5.18 0.58
N LEU A 33 6.44 -6.11 0.58
CA LEU A 33 6.69 -7.51 0.92
C LEU A 33 6.56 -8.37 -0.32
N GLY A 34 7.54 -9.21 -0.56
CA GLY A 34 7.53 -10.10 -1.71
C GLY A 34 8.94 -10.50 -2.12
N ASP A 35 9.05 -11.20 -3.25
CA ASP A 35 10.30 -11.66 -3.82
C ASP A 35 10.50 -11.00 -5.19
N PRO A 36 11.34 -9.95 -5.28
CA PRO A 36 11.54 -9.25 -6.55
C PRO A 36 12.23 -10.12 -7.61
N GLU A 37 13.05 -11.10 -7.21
CA GLU A 37 13.72 -11.99 -8.17
C GLU A 37 12.73 -12.89 -8.90
N ARG A 38 11.64 -13.25 -8.23
CA ARG A 38 10.59 -14.10 -8.80
C ARG A 38 9.37 -13.30 -9.25
N ASP A 39 9.41 -11.98 -9.10
CA ASP A 39 8.27 -11.09 -9.38
C ASP A 39 7.02 -11.52 -8.61
N ILE A 40 7.22 -11.90 -7.35
CA ILE A 40 6.13 -12.26 -6.45
C ILE A 40 5.89 -11.11 -5.48
N PHE A 41 4.69 -10.55 -5.52
CA PHE A 41 4.27 -9.48 -4.62
C PHE A 41 3.29 -10.05 -3.59
N ASP A 42 3.71 -10.07 -2.32
CA ASP A 42 2.88 -10.60 -1.23
C ASP A 42 1.95 -9.56 -0.62
N GLY A 43 2.39 -8.34 -0.50
CA GLY A 43 1.59 -7.29 0.10
C GLY A 43 2.42 -6.10 0.54
N ILE A 44 1.81 -5.24 1.34
CA ILE A 44 2.43 -4.01 1.82
C ILE A 44 2.26 -3.90 3.33
N ALA A 45 3.33 -3.52 4.02
CA ALA A 45 3.24 -3.07 5.40
C ALA A 45 3.02 -1.56 5.38
N VAL A 46 1.91 -1.10 5.94
CA VAL A 46 1.49 0.30 5.92
C VAL A 46 1.72 0.94 7.28
N SER A 47 2.46 2.05 7.28
CA SER A 47 2.66 2.84 8.50
C SER A 47 1.49 3.81 8.68
N THR A 48 0.84 3.74 9.85
CA THR A 48 -0.27 4.64 10.18
C THR A 48 0.10 5.68 11.22
N GLY A 49 1.32 5.64 11.73
CA GLY A 49 1.82 6.61 12.71
C GLY A 49 3.13 6.13 13.31
N ALA A 50 3.91 7.06 13.87
CA ALA A 50 5.26 6.76 14.36
C ALA A 50 5.30 5.72 15.48
N LEU A 51 4.24 5.63 16.29
CA LEU A 51 4.18 4.70 17.42
C LEU A 51 3.27 3.51 17.16
N ALA A 52 2.61 3.47 16.02
CA ALA A 52 1.73 2.36 15.67
C ALA A 52 2.51 1.27 14.96
N LYS A 53 2.13 0.02 15.19
CA LYS A 53 2.69 -1.10 14.43
C LYS A 53 2.19 -1.02 12.99
N PRO A 54 3.00 -1.39 11.99
CA PRO A 54 2.53 -1.41 10.61
C PRO A 54 1.35 -2.35 10.43
N THR A 55 0.45 -1.98 9.52
CA THR A 55 -0.70 -2.81 9.15
C THR A 55 -0.37 -3.53 7.85
N TYR A 56 -0.59 -4.84 7.82
CA TYR A 56 -0.34 -5.63 6.63
C TYR A 56 -1.55 -5.59 5.70
N VAL A 57 -1.31 -5.27 4.43
CA VAL A 57 -2.33 -5.33 3.37
C VAL A 57 -1.88 -6.37 2.35
N PRO A 58 -2.62 -7.48 2.20
CA PRO A 58 -2.25 -8.50 1.22
C PRO A 58 -2.36 -7.97 -0.21
N SER A 59 -1.59 -8.56 -1.12
CA SER A 59 -1.51 -8.07 -2.50
C SER A 59 -2.86 -8.06 -3.22
N GLU A 60 -3.77 -8.98 -2.89
CA GLU A 60 -5.11 -9.02 -3.49
C GLU A 60 -5.93 -7.78 -3.18
N GLN A 61 -5.58 -7.05 -2.14
CA GLN A 61 -6.27 -5.81 -1.73
C GLN A 61 -5.55 -4.55 -2.21
N VAL A 62 -4.47 -4.71 -2.95
CA VAL A 62 -3.76 -3.59 -3.56
C VAL A 62 -4.31 -3.38 -4.96
N GLY A 63 -4.78 -2.17 -5.23
CA GLY A 63 -5.27 -1.78 -6.54
C GLY A 63 -4.16 -1.20 -7.39
N GLU A 64 -4.38 -0.02 -7.96
CA GLU A 64 -3.38 0.63 -8.79
C GLU A 64 -2.23 1.19 -7.98
N ILE A 65 -1.01 1.04 -8.51
CA ILE A 65 0.18 1.71 -7.99
C ILE A 65 0.52 2.82 -8.99
N ARG A 66 0.61 4.05 -8.49
CA ARG A 66 1.01 5.20 -9.29
C ARG A 66 2.20 5.85 -8.62
N GLU A 67 2.94 6.67 -9.37
CA GLU A 67 4.12 7.33 -8.81
C GLU A 67 3.75 8.13 -7.56
N GLY A 68 4.34 7.79 -6.44
CA GLY A 68 4.11 8.45 -5.17
C GLY A 68 2.89 7.99 -4.38
N GLU A 69 2.05 7.11 -4.96
CA GLU A 69 0.81 6.67 -4.32
C GLU A 69 0.51 5.20 -4.59
N VAL A 70 0.02 4.51 -3.57
CA VAL A 70 -0.50 3.15 -3.70
C VAL A 70 -1.98 3.19 -3.36
N HIS A 71 -2.82 2.75 -4.30
CA HIS A 71 -4.26 2.73 -4.13
C HIS A 71 -4.72 1.34 -3.73
N LEU A 72 -5.51 1.25 -2.67
CA LEU A 72 -6.03 0.00 -2.16
C LEU A 72 -7.41 -0.29 -2.75
N ALA A 73 -7.76 -1.58 -2.80
CA ALA A 73 -9.13 -2.00 -3.11
C ALA A 73 -10.05 -1.91 -1.90
N LEU A 74 -9.49 -1.64 -0.72
CA LEU A 74 -10.21 -1.49 0.55
C LEU A 74 -10.63 -0.04 0.75
N THR A 75 -11.81 0.17 1.38
CA THR A 75 -12.17 1.49 1.89
C THR A 75 -11.37 1.80 3.16
N GLY A 76 -11.38 3.07 3.59
CA GLY A 76 -10.72 3.44 4.84
C GLY A 76 -11.26 2.67 6.05
N GLU A 77 -12.57 2.43 6.09
CA GLU A 77 -13.19 1.64 7.16
C GLU A 77 -12.71 0.19 7.15
N GLN A 78 -12.65 -0.43 5.96
CA GLN A 78 -12.14 -1.80 5.83
C GLN A 78 -10.68 -1.88 6.23
N PHE A 79 -9.88 -0.91 5.83
CA PHE A 79 -8.47 -0.83 6.23
C PHE A 79 -8.33 -0.77 7.75
N ALA A 80 -9.16 0.02 8.41
CA ALA A 80 -9.11 0.17 9.88
C ALA A 80 -9.40 -1.12 10.63
N GLN A 81 -10.02 -2.10 9.96
CA GLN A 81 -10.32 -3.40 10.56
C GLN A 81 -9.22 -4.44 10.37
N LEU A 82 -8.17 -4.11 9.64
CA LEU A 82 -7.04 -5.02 9.44
C LEU A 82 -6.18 -5.09 10.69
N ASP A 83 -5.59 -6.27 10.93
CA ASP A 83 -4.70 -6.47 12.07
C ASP A 83 -3.33 -5.86 11.80
N SER A 84 -2.69 -5.39 12.88
CA SER A 84 -1.32 -4.91 12.80
C SER A 84 -0.35 -6.06 12.58
N VAL A 85 0.75 -5.77 11.91
CA VAL A 85 1.87 -6.71 11.76
C VAL A 85 2.69 -6.66 13.05
N ASP A 86 2.94 -7.83 13.60
CA ASP A 86 3.79 -7.96 14.80
C ASP A 86 5.25 -8.15 14.43
#